data_17b6cbe62c892836dfd4950555e1e842
#
_entry.id   17b6cbe62c892836dfd4950555e1e842
#
_cell.length_a   1.000
_cell.length_b   1.000
_cell.length_c   1.000
_cell.angle_alpha   90.00
_cell.angle_beta   90.00
_cell.angle_gamma   90.00
#
_symmetry.space_group_name_H-M   'P 1'
#
loop_
_entity.id
_entity.type
_entity.pdbx_description
1 polymer ?
#
loop_
_entity_poly.entity_id
_entity_poly.type
_entity_poly.pdbx_seq_one_letter_code
_entity_poly.pdbx_strand_id
1 'polypeptide(L)'
;VAKIASEALNHEVTVIDVIRSHTLTAFIAVGISAGVLWLLSVLRREGSGYVAEDCAVGEEEHFRINFLYAFIPILPIALLILGVVFPKELPWIAHLKVEHTMLLGAMAAIICTRKNPMEASREFFMGLGHGYGEIIGIIIAAAVFVAGMNATGIVETATNWMKGQQTASTLSAAIGPWALAVVCGSGNAATQAFNEAVTVHALDLGVNIVDMGSLATFAGSLGRCMSPVAGVCFVCAGLARVDPASLVKRTLLPSICALISVYLSLFVF
;
A
#
# COMPACT_ATOMS: atom_id res chain seq x y z
N VAL A 1 5.62 -9.81 -2.74
CA VAL A 1 4.76 -10.95 -3.11
C VAL A 1 5.23 -11.58 -4.42
N ALA A 2 5.26 -10.87 -5.56
CA ALA A 2 5.62 -11.44 -6.86
C ALA A 2 6.98 -12.18 -6.84
N LYS A 3 8.03 -11.58 -6.25
CA LYS A 3 9.34 -12.20 -6.11
C LYS A 3 9.29 -13.49 -5.30
N ILE A 4 8.66 -13.46 -4.12
CA ILE A 4 8.52 -14.61 -3.22
C ILE A 4 7.73 -15.73 -3.91
N ALA A 5 6.64 -15.37 -4.61
CA ALA A 5 5.83 -16.32 -5.36
C ALA A 5 6.63 -16.96 -6.51
N SER A 6 7.41 -16.18 -7.25
CA SER A 6 8.25 -16.69 -8.34
C SER A 6 9.31 -17.68 -7.85
N GLU A 7 9.96 -17.38 -6.73
CA GLU A 7 10.95 -18.27 -6.12
C GLU A 7 10.32 -19.58 -5.61
N ALA A 8 9.14 -19.50 -4.99
CA ALA A 8 8.47 -20.67 -4.43
C ALA A 8 7.79 -21.57 -5.47
N LEU A 9 7.26 -20.98 -6.54
CA LEU A 9 6.54 -21.71 -7.59
C LEU A 9 7.45 -22.18 -8.74
N ASN A 10 8.74 -21.79 -8.73
CA ASN A 10 9.70 -22.04 -9.82
C ASN A 10 9.19 -21.58 -11.20
N HIS A 11 8.37 -20.55 -11.22
CA HIS A 11 7.89 -19.92 -12.44
C HIS A 11 7.78 -18.42 -12.26
N GLU A 12 7.95 -17.64 -13.32
CA GLU A 12 7.92 -16.18 -13.25
C GLU A 12 6.49 -15.69 -12.97
N VAL A 13 6.27 -15.15 -11.76
CA VAL A 13 5.04 -14.44 -11.37
C VAL A 13 5.30 -12.95 -11.49
N THR A 14 4.62 -12.29 -12.41
CA THR A 14 4.81 -10.85 -12.61
C THR A 14 4.03 -10.04 -11.58
N VAL A 15 4.46 -8.79 -11.35
CA VAL A 15 3.71 -7.84 -10.50
C VAL A 15 2.29 -7.64 -11.01
N ILE A 16 2.11 -7.71 -12.33
CA ILE A 16 0.82 -7.53 -13.00
C ILE A 16 -0.13 -8.69 -12.69
N ASP A 17 0.37 -9.92 -12.66
CA ASP A 17 -0.44 -11.10 -12.31
C ASP A 17 -0.98 -10.96 -10.88
N VAL A 18 -0.14 -10.51 -9.94
CA VAL A 18 -0.55 -10.23 -8.57
C VAL A 18 -1.59 -9.11 -8.52
N ILE A 19 -1.39 -8.01 -9.23
CA ILE A 19 -2.36 -6.90 -9.29
C ILE A 19 -3.69 -7.40 -9.86
N ARG A 20 -3.66 -8.13 -10.98
CA ARG A 20 -4.86 -8.62 -11.65
C ARG A 20 -5.70 -9.53 -10.76
N SER A 21 -5.05 -10.46 -10.03
CA SER A 21 -5.75 -11.40 -9.14
C SER A 21 -6.45 -10.69 -7.98
N HIS A 22 -5.95 -9.51 -7.54
CA HIS A 22 -6.45 -8.81 -6.36
C HIS A 22 -7.19 -7.51 -6.64
N THR A 23 -7.32 -7.12 -7.91
CA THR A 23 -7.98 -5.86 -8.28
C THR A 23 -9.42 -5.78 -7.77
N LEU A 24 -10.18 -6.86 -7.95
CA LEU A 24 -11.58 -6.92 -7.48
C LEU A 24 -11.65 -6.80 -5.95
N THR A 25 -10.81 -7.54 -5.23
CA THR A 25 -10.71 -7.48 -3.77
C THR A 25 -10.37 -6.07 -3.27
N ALA A 26 -9.45 -5.37 -3.96
CA ALA A 26 -9.11 -3.99 -3.63
C ALA A 26 -10.31 -3.04 -3.78
N PHE A 27 -11.07 -3.13 -4.87
CA PHE A 27 -12.27 -2.33 -5.06
C PHE A 27 -13.36 -2.63 -4.02
N ILE A 28 -13.56 -3.89 -3.67
CA ILE A 28 -14.50 -4.30 -2.60
C ILE A 28 -14.07 -3.67 -1.26
N ALA A 29 -12.79 -3.79 -0.90
CA ALA A 29 -12.27 -3.25 0.36
C ALA A 29 -12.43 -1.73 0.44
N VAL A 30 -12.09 -1.00 -0.64
CA VAL A 30 -12.25 0.45 -0.71
C VAL A 30 -13.72 0.84 -0.65
N GLY A 31 -14.60 0.15 -1.38
CA GLY A 31 -16.04 0.41 -1.39
C GLY A 31 -16.67 0.21 -0.02
N ILE A 32 -16.33 -0.88 0.66
CA ILE A 32 -16.82 -1.17 2.02
C ILE A 32 -16.29 -0.15 3.02
N SER A 33 -14.98 0.15 2.98
CA SER A 33 -14.39 1.15 3.87
C SER A 33 -15.03 2.53 3.70
N ALA A 34 -15.20 2.98 2.46
CA ALA A 34 -15.85 4.25 2.14
C ALA A 34 -17.32 4.26 2.56
N GLY A 35 -18.06 3.19 2.29
CA GLY A 35 -19.46 3.04 2.69
C GLY A 35 -19.65 3.07 4.20
N VAL A 36 -18.82 2.37 4.95
CA VAL A 36 -18.87 2.38 6.44
C VAL A 36 -18.51 3.76 6.97
N LEU A 37 -17.47 4.42 6.43
CA LEU A 37 -17.10 5.77 6.84
C LEU A 37 -18.23 6.78 6.55
N TRP A 38 -18.81 6.71 5.37
CA TRP A 38 -19.97 7.55 4.99
C TRP A 38 -21.14 7.31 5.93
N LEU A 39 -21.50 6.05 6.21
CA LEU A 39 -22.58 5.71 7.12
C LEU A 39 -22.34 6.26 8.52
N LEU A 40 -21.12 6.14 9.04
CA LEU A 40 -20.73 6.70 10.35
C LEU A 40 -20.88 8.22 10.37
N SER A 41 -20.47 8.90 9.30
CA SER A 41 -20.59 10.35 9.17
C SER A 41 -22.04 10.81 9.17
N VAL A 42 -22.90 10.10 8.46
CA VAL A 42 -24.35 10.39 8.42
C VAL A 42 -25.00 10.14 9.80
N LEU A 43 -24.73 8.99 10.41
CA LEU A 43 -25.29 8.63 11.72
C LEU A 43 -24.88 9.60 12.82
N ARG A 44 -23.63 10.08 12.77
CA ARG A 44 -23.10 11.05 13.74
C ARG A 44 -23.43 12.50 13.39
N ARG A 45 -24.14 12.74 12.29
CA ARG A 45 -24.49 14.09 11.76
C ARG A 45 -23.24 15.01 11.69
N GLU A 46 -22.11 14.44 11.25
CA GLU A 46 -20.87 15.17 11.14
C GLU A 46 -20.98 16.23 10.06
N GLY A 47 -20.42 17.43 10.33
CA GLY A 47 -20.54 18.59 9.43
C GLY A 47 -21.83 19.44 9.64
N SER A 48 -22.82 18.97 10.40
CA SER A 48 -23.95 19.82 10.77
C SER A 48 -23.53 20.85 11.82
N GLY A 49 -23.62 22.13 11.46
CA GLY A 49 -23.22 23.24 12.37
C GLY A 49 -21.74 23.65 12.27
N TYR A 50 -20.97 23.09 11.33
CA TYR A 50 -19.65 23.61 11.02
C TYR A 50 -19.79 24.99 10.35
N VAL A 51 -19.52 26.03 11.10
CA VAL A 51 -19.27 27.36 10.55
C VAL A 51 -17.80 27.38 10.21
N ALA A 52 -17.45 27.46 8.93
CA ALA A 52 -16.08 27.74 8.54
C ALA A 52 -15.71 29.06 9.22
N GLU A 53 -14.89 29.02 10.30
CA GLU A 53 -14.19 30.23 10.71
C GLU A 53 -13.50 30.75 9.46
N ASP A 54 -13.75 32.00 9.09
CA ASP A 54 -13.04 32.67 8.02
C ASP A 54 -11.55 32.47 8.30
N CYS A 55 -10.99 31.39 7.74
CA CYS A 55 -9.57 31.36 7.49
C CYS A 55 -9.38 32.59 6.62
N ALA A 56 -8.69 33.62 7.12
CA ALA A 56 -8.33 34.79 6.36
C ALA A 56 -7.81 34.27 5.02
N VAL A 57 -8.67 34.29 4.04
CA VAL A 57 -8.36 33.92 2.66
C VAL A 57 -7.43 35.04 2.24
N GLY A 58 -6.12 34.82 2.45
CA GLY A 58 -5.14 35.57 1.70
C GLY A 58 -5.57 35.48 0.24
N GLU A 59 -5.61 36.62 -0.42
CA GLU A 59 -6.04 36.89 -1.79
C GLU A 59 -6.24 35.60 -2.59
N GLU A 60 -7.47 35.36 -3.07
CA GLU A 60 -7.78 34.22 -3.91
C GLU A 60 -6.83 34.26 -5.12
N GLU A 61 -5.66 33.64 -5.00
CA GLU A 61 -4.91 33.26 -6.16
C GLU A 61 -5.85 32.36 -6.96
N HIS A 62 -6.34 32.87 -8.07
CA HIS A 62 -7.15 32.11 -9.02
C HIS A 62 -6.32 30.87 -9.44
N PHE A 63 -6.45 29.80 -8.67
CA PHE A 63 -5.78 28.53 -8.93
C PHE A 63 -6.34 27.94 -10.23
N ARG A 64 -5.61 28.15 -11.31
CA ARG A 64 -5.93 27.55 -12.60
C ARG A 64 -5.37 26.12 -12.62
N ILE A 65 -6.24 25.15 -12.57
CA ILE A 65 -5.85 23.74 -12.70
C ILE A 65 -5.28 23.53 -14.10
N ASN A 66 -3.99 23.22 -14.17
CA ASN A 66 -3.36 22.80 -15.42
C ASN A 66 -3.54 21.26 -15.54
N PHE A 67 -4.54 20.84 -16.30
CA PHE A 67 -4.84 19.43 -16.52
C PHE A 67 -3.64 18.65 -17.07
N LEU A 68 -2.77 19.29 -17.87
CA LEU A 68 -1.57 18.64 -18.38
C LEU A 68 -0.65 18.21 -17.22
N TYR A 69 -0.44 19.07 -16.23
CA TYR A 69 0.40 18.75 -15.06
C TYR A 69 -0.26 17.70 -14.17
N ALA A 70 -1.58 17.68 -14.09
CA ALA A 70 -2.32 16.68 -13.32
C ALA A 70 -2.23 15.27 -13.94
N PHE A 71 -2.07 15.15 -15.27
CA PHE A 71 -1.93 13.88 -15.96
C PHE A 71 -0.52 13.27 -15.92
N ILE A 72 0.51 14.07 -15.69
CA ILE A 72 1.91 13.58 -15.69
C ILE A 72 2.15 12.45 -14.67
N PRO A 73 1.71 12.54 -13.40
CA PRO A 73 1.89 11.46 -12.43
C PRO A 73 1.14 10.17 -12.80
N ILE A 74 0.10 10.26 -13.60
CA ILE A 74 -0.72 9.12 -14.04
C ILE A 74 -0.06 8.40 -15.24
N LEU A 75 0.79 9.09 -16.00
CA LEU A 75 1.40 8.59 -17.22
C LEU A 75 2.11 7.22 -17.05
N PRO A 76 2.97 6.99 -16.03
CA PRO A 76 3.64 5.71 -15.85
C PRO A 76 2.66 4.55 -15.67
N ILE A 77 1.62 4.78 -14.85
CA ILE A 77 0.58 3.77 -14.58
C ILE A 77 -0.25 3.52 -15.84
N ALA A 78 -0.63 4.58 -16.56
CA ALA A 78 -1.38 4.47 -17.81
C ALA A 78 -0.61 3.67 -18.87
N LEU A 79 0.70 3.88 -19.02
CA LEU A 79 1.54 3.13 -19.94
C LEU A 79 1.59 1.64 -19.57
N LEU A 80 1.73 1.31 -18.28
CA LEU A 80 1.72 -0.07 -17.84
C LEU A 80 0.37 -0.74 -18.13
N ILE A 81 -0.74 -0.07 -17.82
CA ILE A 81 -2.08 -0.59 -18.09
C ILE A 81 -2.30 -0.80 -19.59
N LEU A 82 -1.91 0.17 -20.43
CA LEU A 82 -2.01 0.06 -21.89
C LEU A 82 -1.21 -1.13 -22.44
N GLY A 83 0.00 -1.36 -21.91
CA GLY A 83 0.83 -2.49 -22.32
C GLY A 83 0.19 -3.85 -21.98
N VAL A 84 -0.56 -3.92 -20.89
CA VAL A 84 -1.28 -5.13 -20.46
C VAL A 84 -2.57 -5.35 -21.23
N VAL A 85 -3.33 -4.28 -21.48
CA VAL A 85 -4.65 -4.36 -22.14
C VAL A 85 -4.51 -4.59 -23.64
N PHE A 86 -3.50 -3.96 -24.27
CA PHE A 86 -3.28 -4.01 -25.73
C PHE A 86 -1.91 -4.57 -26.10
N PRO A 87 -1.54 -5.80 -25.69
CA PRO A 87 -0.20 -6.34 -25.92
C PRO A 87 0.09 -6.64 -27.39
N LYS A 88 -0.95 -6.89 -28.21
CA LYS A 88 -0.81 -7.19 -29.64
C LYS A 88 -0.71 -5.95 -30.52
N GLU A 89 -1.44 -4.90 -30.15
CA GLU A 89 -1.49 -3.63 -30.89
C GLU A 89 -0.28 -2.74 -30.56
N LEU A 90 0.23 -2.83 -29.32
CA LEU A 90 1.32 -1.99 -28.82
C LEU A 90 2.46 -2.84 -28.21
N PRO A 91 3.11 -3.71 -28.99
CA PRO A 91 4.07 -4.67 -28.46
C PRO A 91 5.28 -4.00 -27.78
N TRP A 92 5.67 -2.82 -28.23
CA TRP A 92 6.78 -2.05 -27.62
C TRP A 92 6.42 -1.49 -26.23
N ILE A 93 5.15 -1.17 -25.95
CA ILE A 93 4.67 -0.77 -24.62
C ILE A 93 4.55 -2.01 -23.72
N ALA A 94 4.12 -3.14 -24.24
CA ALA A 94 3.98 -4.37 -23.48
C ALA A 94 5.31 -4.88 -22.89
N HIS A 95 6.44 -4.52 -23.51
CA HIS A 95 7.78 -4.86 -23.01
C HIS A 95 8.36 -3.83 -22.02
N LEU A 96 7.64 -2.71 -21.78
CA LEU A 96 8.09 -1.72 -20.80
C LEU A 96 7.93 -2.26 -19.37
N LYS A 97 9.02 -2.27 -18.64
CA LYS A 97 9.00 -2.56 -17.20
C LYS A 97 8.66 -1.28 -16.40
N VAL A 98 8.37 -1.45 -15.12
CA VAL A 98 8.00 -0.35 -14.21
C VAL A 98 9.08 0.75 -14.22
N GLU A 99 10.35 0.37 -14.18
CA GLU A 99 11.47 1.30 -14.19
C GLU A 99 11.51 2.19 -15.44
N HIS A 100 11.18 1.63 -16.61
CA HIS A 100 11.15 2.38 -17.87
C HIS A 100 9.99 3.39 -17.89
N THR A 101 8.82 3.00 -17.43
CA THR A 101 7.64 3.88 -17.41
C THR A 101 7.80 5.01 -16.39
N MET A 102 8.42 4.73 -15.23
CA MET A 102 8.74 5.75 -14.24
C MET A 102 9.76 6.77 -14.76
N LEU A 103 10.79 6.30 -15.46
CA LEU A 103 11.77 7.18 -16.11
C LEU A 103 11.13 8.09 -17.16
N LEU A 104 10.26 7.52 -18.00
CA LEU A 104 9.50 8.28 -19.01
C LEU A 104 8.58 9.32 -18.36
N GLY A 105 7.92 8.98 -17.25
CA GLY A 105 7.11 9.91 -16.46
C GLY A 105 7.93 11.07 -15.89
N ALA A 106 9.10 10.76 -15.34
CA ALA A 106 10.01 11.80 -14.82
C ALA A 106 10.52 12.73 -15.94
N MET A 107 10.89 12.16 -17.09
CA MET A 107 11.31 12.97 -18.25
C MET A 107 10.16 13.86 -18.76
N ALA A 108 8.94 13.31 -18.86
CA ALA A 108 7.76 14.07 -19.24
C ALA A 108 7.48 15.23 -18.27
N ALA A 109 7.64 14.98 -16.95
CA ALA A 109 7.48 16.01 -15.93
C ALA A 109 8.47 17.17 -16.14
N ILE A 110 9.75 16.88 -16.34
CA ILE A 110 10.79 17.92 -16.57
C ILE A 110 10.48 18.73 -17.83
N ILE A 111 10.13 18.06 -18.93
CA ILE A 111 9.84 18.72 -20.21
C ILE A 111 8.58 19.59 -20.09
N CYS A 112 7.50 19.08 -19.52
CA CYS A 112 6.23 19.80 -19.43
C CYS A 112 6.29 20.98 -18.46
N THR A 113 6.98 20.83 -17.33
CA THR A 113 7.10 21.91 -16.34
C THR A 113 8.09 22.99 -16.73
N ARG A 114 8.92 22.74 -17.77
CA ARG A 114 9.97 23.67 -18.24
C ARG A 114 10.87 24.21 -17.13
N LYS A 115 11.03 23.43 -16.05
CA LYS A 115 11.93 23.80 -14.96
C LYS A 115 13.40 23.74 -15.41
N ASN A 116 14.24 24.52 -14.73
CA ASN A 116 15.66 24.49 -14.98
C ASN A 116 16.22 23.07 -14.80
N PRO A 117 16.90 22.47 -15.80
CA PRO A 117 17.42 21.11 -15.73
C PRO A 117 18.32 20.85 -14.52
N MET A 118 19.09 21.88 -14.09
CA MET A 118 19.96 21.76 -12.92
C MET A 118 19.14 21.61 -11.62
N GLU A 119 18.07 22.38 -11.48
CA GLU A 119 17.16 22.30 -10.32
C GLU A 119 16.39 20.97 -10.31
N ALA A 120 15.88 20.57 -11.48
CA ALA A 120 15.21 19.28 -11.63
C ALA A 120 16.13 18.09 -11.31
N SER A 121 17.41 18.16 -11.70
CA SER A 121 18.42 17.15 -11.35
C SER A 121 18.66 17.11 -9.85
N ARG A 122 18.78 18.26 -9.20
CA ARG A 122 18.95 18.32 -7.73
C ARG A 122 17.78 17.70 -7.00
N GLU A 123 16.55 18.05 -7.38
CA GLU A 123 15.33 17.49 -6.80
C GLU A 123 15.23 15.96 -7.03
N PHE A 124 15.65 15.50 -8.21
CA PHE A 124 15.71 14.07 -8.52
C PHE A 124 16.68 13.33 -7.60
N PHE A 125 17.90 13.84 -7.41
CA PHE A 125 18.87 13.20 -6.51
C PHE A 125 18.47 13.28 -5.03
N MET A 126 17.81 14.36 -4.61
CA MET A 126 17.24 14.44 -3.26
C MET A 126 16.12 13.42 -3.07
N GLY A 127 15.22 13.28 -4.05
CA GLY A 127 14.18 12.24 -4.05
C GLY A 127 14.75 10.83 -4.06
N LEU A 128 15.81 10.59 -4.83
CA LEU A 128 16.53 9.31 -4.86
C LEU A 128 17.13 8.98 -3.48
N GLY A 129 17.74 9.96 -2.80
CA GLY A 129 18.28 9.80 -1.45
C GLY A 129 17.20 9.47 -0.42
N HIS A 130 16.05 10.12 -0.51
CA HIS A 130 14.87 9.83 0.32
C HIS A 130 14.34 8.42 0.06
N GLY A 131 14.15 8.07 -1.22
CA GLY A 131 13.71 6.73 -1.62
C GLY A 131 14.69 5.62 -1.18
N TYR A 132 15.99 5.90 -1.24
CA TYR A 132 17.00 4.98 -0.75
C TYR A 132 16.86 4.73 0.76
N GLY A 133 16.73 5.80 1.56
CA GLY A 133 16.58 5.69 3.01
C GLY A 133 15.27 4.99 3.41
N GLU A 134 14.16 5.37 2.77
CA GLU A 134 12.84 4.82 3.11
C GLU A 134 12.61 3.40 2.58
N ILE A 135 13.03 3.08 1.35
CA ILE A 135 12.76 1.78 0.74
C ILE A 135 13.85 0.78 1.12
N ILE A 136 15.11 1.06 0.84
CA ILE A 136 16.21 0.13 1.11
C ILE A 136 16.45 -0.03 2.61
N GLY A 137 16.30 1.06 3.38
CA GLY A 137 16.37 1.02 4.84
C GLY A 137 15.31 0.09 5.44
N ILE A 138 14.06 0.12 4.93
CA ILE A 138 12.98 -0.78 5.36
C ILE A 138 13.31 -2.23 4.99
N ILE A 139 13.81 -2.50 3.79
CA ILE A 139 14.17 -3.85 3.34
C ILE A 139 15.27 -4.43 4.25
N ILE A 140 16.32 -3.66 4.52
CA ILE A 140 17.41 -4.10 5.41
C ILE A 140 16.89 -4.35 6.82
N ALA A 141 16.10 -3.43 7.38
CA ALA A 141 15.54 -3.57 8.72
C ALA A 141 14.62 -4.80 8.82
N ALA A 142 13.77 -5.04 7.82
CA ALA A 142 12.91 -6.22 7.76
C ALA A 142 13.74 -7.51 7.69
N ALA A 143 14.76 -7.56 6.85
CA ALA A 143 15.63 -8.73 6.72
C ALA A 143 16.38 -9.02 8.03
N VAL A 144 16.91 -8.00 8.71
CA VAL A 144 17.57 -8.16 10.02
C VAL A 144 16.58 -8.64 11.09
N PHE A 145 15.36 -8.09 11.11
CA PHE A 145 14.30 -8.50 12.04
C PHE A 145 13.93 -9.97 11.82
N VAL A 146 13.70 -10.38 10.57
CA VAL A 146 13.38 -11.78 10.21
C VAL A 146 14.55 -12.72 10.55
N ALA A 147 15.80 -12.31 10.29
CA ALA A 147 16.96 -13.09 10.69
C ALA A 147 17.03 -13.29 12.21
N GLY A 148 16.73 -12.25 12.99
CA GLY A 148 16.60 -12.35 14.45
C GLY A 148 15.50 -13.30 14.90
N MET A 149 14.32 -13.23 14.30
CA MET A 149 13.22 -14.15 14.59
C MET A 149 13.56 -15.61 14.24
N ASN A 150 14.23 -15.84 13.11
CA ASN A 150 14.70 -17.17 12.73
C ASN A 150 15.75 -17.70 13.71
N ALA A 151 16.68 -16.87 14.14
CA ALA A 151 17.71 -17.24 15.11
C ALA A 151 17.13 -17.62 16.49
N THR A 152 16.00 -17.04 16.88
CA THR A 152 15.27 -17.39 18.12
C THR A 152 14.35 -18.61 17.97
N GLY A 153 14.15 -19.13 16.76
CA GLY A 153 13.25 -20.25 16.48
C GLY A 153 11.77 -19.89 16.54
N ILE A 154 11.42 -18.62 16.71
CA ILE A 154 10.02 -18.16 16.79
C ILE A 154 9.27 -18.45 15.49
N VAL A 155 9.91 -18.20 14.34
CA VAL A 155 9.29 -18.45 13.02
C VAL A 155 9.02 -19.94 12.82
N GLU A 156 9.99 -20.81 13.14
CA GLU A 156 9.84 -22.25 13.04
C GLU A 156 8.73 -22.76 13.96
N THR A 157 8.70 -22.32 15.21
CA THR A 157 7.67 -22.69 16.19
C THR A 157 6.29 -22.26 15.71
N ALA A 158 6.15 -21.02 15.23
CA ALA A 158 4.89 -20.50 14.74
C ALA A 158 4.41 -21.22 13.47
N THR A 159 5.29 -21.46 12.51
CA THR A 159 4.95 -22.18 11.27
C THR A 159 4.60 -23.64 11.55
N ASN A 160 5.32 -24.32 12.43
CA ASN A 160 5.00 -25.69 12.83
C ASN A 160 3.64 -25.77 13.54
N TRP A 161 3.31 -24.81 14.38
CA TRP A 161 1.99 -24.73 15.01
C TRP A 161 0.87 -24.49 13.98
N MET A 162 1.13 -23.69 12.95
CA MET A 162 0.18 -23.40 11.87
C MET A 162 0.04 -24.56 10.85
N LYS A 163 1.00 -25.48 10.75
CA LYS A 163 0.94 -26.62 9.84
C LYS A 163 -0.31 -27.47 10.12
N GLY A 164 -1.08 -27.72 9.06
CA GLY A 164 -2.34 -28.45 9.15
C GLY A 164 -3.53 -27.62 9.65
N GLN A 165 -3.33 -26.35 9.96
CA GLN A 165 -4.39 -25.42 10.37
C GLN A 165 -4.48 -24.24 9.40
N GLN A 166 -5.07 -24.46 8.23
CA GLN A 166 -5.19 -23.45 7.18
C GLN A 166 -5.82 -22.14 7.67
N THR A 167 -6.86 -22.25 8.51
CA THR A 167 -7.52 -21.07 9.10
C THR A 167 -6.59 -20.25 10.00
N ALA A 168 -5.75 -20.92 10.80
CA ALA A 168 -4.78 -20.22 11.65
C ALA A 168 -3.72 -19.49 10.81
N SER A 169 -3.27 -20.12 9.72
CA SER A 169 -2.30 -19.54 8.79
C SER A 169 -2.85 -18.29 8.09
N THR A 170 -4.07 -18.36 7.57
CA THR A 170 -4.72 -17.22 6.91
C THR A 170 -5.07 -16.10 7.88
N LEU A 171 -5.53 -16.42 9.09
CA LEU A 171 -5.77 -15.42 10.14
C LEU A 171 -4.47 -14.74 10.59
N SER A 172 -3.36 -15.48 10.66
CA SER A 172 -2.06 -14.87 10.96
C SER A 172 -1.63 -13.85 9.91
N ALA A 173 -1.93 -14.10 8.63
CA ALA A 173 -1.65 -13.17 7.53
C ALA A 173 -2.55 -11.93 7.57
N ALA A 174 -3.73 -12.01 8.17
CA ALA A 174 -4.59 -10.85 8.40
C ALA A 174 -4.15 -10.04 9.63
N ILE A 175 -3.97 -10.72 10.77
CA ILE A 175 -3.78 -10.06 12.06
C ILE A 175 -2.32 -9.63 12.28
N GLY A 176 -1.35 -10.46 11.86
CA GLY A 176 0.07 -10.20 12.10
C GLY A 176 0.57 -8.88 11.50
N PRO A 177 0.50 -8.72 10.17
CA PRO A 177 0.91 -7.47 9.51
C PRO A 177 0.07 -6.28 9.96
N TRP A 178 -1.22 -6.48 10.19
CA TRP A 178 -2.12 -5.44 10.69
C TRP A 178 -1.66 -4.92 12.06
N ALA A 179 -1.47 -5.80 13.04
CA ALA A 179 -1.06 -5.41 14.38
C ALA A 179 0.33 -4.76 14.39
N LEU A 180 1.26 -5.34 13.62
CA LEU A 180 2.61 -4.79 13.49
C LEU A 180 2.57 -3.39 12.87
N ALA A 181 1.76 -3.17 11.83
CA ALA A 181 1.61 -1.87 11.19
C ALA A 181 0.96 -0.82 12.10
N VAL A 182 0.00 -1.21 12.94
CA VAL A 182 -0.60 -0.32 13.94
C VAL A 182 0.45 0.14 14.94
N VAL A 183 1.33 -0.75 15.38
CA VAL A 183 2.36 -0.43 16.39
C VAL A 183 3.50 0.40 15.78
N CYS A 184 4.03 0.01 14.62
CA CYS A 184 5.20 0.67 14.03
C CYS A 184 4.86 1.86 13.11
N GLY A 185 3.58 2.04 12.73
CA GLY A 185 3.15 3.11 11.83
C GLY A 185 3.51 2.90 10.35
N SER A 186 4.12 1.77 10.00
CA SER A 186 4.58 1.44 8.65
C SER A 186 3.95 0.16 8.12
N GLY A 187 3.01 0.31 7.19
CA GLY A 187 2.39 -0.83 6.51
C GLY A 187 3.40 -1.62 5.67
N ASN A 188 4.32 -0.94 5.00
CA ASN A 188 5.33 -1.58 4.16
C ASN A 188 6.28 -2.44 5.00
N ALA A 189 6.81 -1.91 6.11
CA ALA A 189 7.70 -2.66 6.99
C ALA A 189 7.02 -3.90 7.57
N ALA A 190 5.78 -3.75 8.06
CA ALA A 190 4.99 -4.83 8.61
C ALA A 190 4.71 -5.94 7.57
N THR A 191 4.29 -5.55 6.38
CA THR A 191 4.03 -6.47 5.27
C THR A 191 5.30 -7.20 4.83
N GLN A 192 6.41 -6.48 4.69
CA GLN A 192 7.69 -7.05 4.28
C GLN A 192 8.17 -8.08 5.28
N ALA A 193 8.21 -7.72 6.57
CA ALA A 193 8.63 -8.62 7.63
C ALA A 193 7.78 -9.91 7.67
N PHE A 194 6.46 -9.79 7.55
CA PHE A 194 5.58 -10.94 7.53
C PHE A 194 5.77 -11.80 6.28
N ASN A 195 5.86 -11.18 5.11
CA ASN A 195 6.03 -11.91 3.85
C ASN A 195 7.35 -12.67 3.80
N GLU A 196 8.44 -12.10 4.32
CA GLU A 196 9.74 -12.76 4.39
C GLU A 196 9.80 -13.85 5.48
N ALA A 197 9.06 -13.70 6.57
CA ALA A 197 9.08 -14.65 7.67
C ALA A 197 8.08 -15.81 7.51
N VAL A 198 6.88 -15.55 7.02
CA VAL A 198 5.76 -16.49 7.05
C VAL A 198 5.25 -16.86 5.66
N THR A 199 5.08 -15.88 4.77
CA THR A 199 4.49 -16.14 3.43
C THR A 199 5.38 -17.06 2.58
N VAL A 200 6.68 -17.07 2.78
CA VAL A 200 7.60 -18.02 2.13
C VAL A 200 7.24 -19.49 2.40
N HIS A 201 6.57 -19.76 3.51
CA HIS A 201 6.11 -21.10 3.92
C HIS A 201 4.66 -21.38 3.54
N ALA A 202 4.00 -20.50 2.78
CA ALA A 202 2.56 -20.61 2.48
C ALA A 202 2.17 -21.96 1.88
N LEU A 203 2.99 -22.51 0.98
CA LEU A 203 2.74 -23.82 0.35
C LEU A 203 2.76 -24.97 1.38
N ASP A 204 3.67 -24.91 2.34
CA ASP A 204 3.75 -25.90 3.44
C ASP A 204 2.56 -25.79 4.39
N LEU A 205 1.94 -24.62 4.45
CA LEU A 205 0.75 -24.31 5.25
C LEU A 205 -0.56 -24.63 4.50
N GLY A 206 -0.47 -25.09 3.24
CA GLY A 206 -1.63 -25.41 2.40
C GLY A 206 -2.39 -24.18 1.90
N VAL A 207 -1.72 -23.02 1.79
CA VAL A 207 -2.31 -21.75 1.39
C VAL A 207 -1.64 -21.26 0.08
N ASN A 208 -2.43 -20.65 -0.80
CA ASN A 208 -1.88 -20.00 -1.98
C ASN A 208 -0.95 -18.84 -1.56
N ILE A 209 0.29 -18.87 -2.06
CA ILE A 209 1.33 -17.91 -1.67
C ILE A 209 1.00 -16.47 -2.11
N VAL A 210 0.33 -16.32 -3.27
CA VAL A 210 -0.07 -15.01 -3.80
C VAL A 210 -1.18 -14.43 -2.94
N ASP A 211 -2.18 -15.24 -2.58
CA ASP A 211 -3.32 -14.80 -1.77
C ASP A 211 -2.88 -14.46 -0.34
N MET A 212 -2.02 -15.29 0.26
CA MET A 212 -1.47 -15.05 1.59
C MET A 212 -0.65 -13.77 1.66
N GLY A 213 0.26 -13.58 0.69
CA GLY A 213 1.09 -12.38 0.62
C GLY A 213 0.30 -11.11 0.34
N SER A 214 -0.77 -11.22 -0.42
CA SER A 214 -1.64 -10.10 -0.71
C SER A 214 -2.54 -9.75 0.46
N LEU A 215 -3.09 -10.73 1.16
CA LEU A 215 -3.81 -10.49 2.41
C LEU A 215 -2.90 -9.74 3.40
N ALA A 216 -1.65 -10.18 3.57
CA ALA A 216 -0.67 -9.51 4.41
C ALA A 216 -0.40 -8.06 3.97
N THR A 217 -0.39 -7.81 2.65
CA THR A 217 -0.20 -6.46 2.10
C THR A 217 -1.40 -5.55 2.38
N PHE A 218 -2.62 -6.03 2.21
CA PHE A 218 -3.82 -5.30 2.58
C PHE A 218 -3.88 -5.06 4.09
N ALA A 219 -3.58 -6.07 4.89
CA ALA A 219 -3.57 -5.99 6.34
C ALA A 219 -2.59 -4.94 6.86
N GLY A 220 -1.35 -4.93 6.35
CA GLY A 220 -0.35 -3.92 6.68
C GLY A 220 -0.78 -2.50 6.29
N SER A 221 -1.36 -2.35 5.09
CA SER A 221 -1.84 -1.06 4.60
C SER A 221 -3.00 -0.52 5.45
N LEU A 222 -3.97 -1.36 5.80
CA LEU A 222 -5.10 -1.01 6.65
C LEU A 222 -4.66 -0.74 8.10
N GLY A 223 -3.71 -1.53 8.62
CA GLY A 223 -3.12 -1.31 9.94
C GLY A 223 -2.41 0.04 10.06
N ARG A 224 -1.68 0.46 9.02
CA ARG A 224 -1.07 1.80 8.96
C ARG A 224 -2.11 2.91 9.05
N CYS A 225 -3.27 2.76 8.42
CA CYS A 225 -4.36 3.76 8.49
C CYS A 225 -4.96 3.88 9.91
N MET A 226 -4.71 2.91 10.78
CA MET A 226 -5.17 2.86 12.16
C MET A 226 -4.06 3.16 13.16
N SER A 227 -2.87 3.50 12.69
CA SER A 227 -1.73 3.79 13.56
C SER A 227 -1.69 5.26 13.93
N PRO A 228 -1.71 5.59 15.23
CA PRO A 228 -1.56 6.97 15.70
C PRO A 228 -0.14 7.50 15.49
N VAL A 229 0.84 6.63 15.26
CA VAL A 229 2.24 7.00 15.03
C VAL A 229 2.61 7.06 13.53
N ALA A 230 1.68 6.77 12.63
CA ALA A 230 1.90 6.89 11.20
C ALA A 230 2.05 8.35 10.78
N GLY A 231 3.09 8.66 10.00
CA GLY A 231 3.34 10.03 9.51
C GLY A 231 2.14 10.65 8.79
N VAL A 232 1.41 9.84 7.99
CA VAL A 232 0.17 10.28 7.32
C VAL A 232 -0.90 10.71 8.33
N CYS A 233 -1.02 9.99 9.46
CA CYS A 233 -1.97 10.33 10.51
C CYS A 233 -1.66 11.71 11.10
N PHE A 234 -0.38 12.00 11.39
CA PHE A 234 0.04 13.31 11.91
C PHE A 234 -0.22 14.44 10.91
N VAL A 235 0.08 14.24 9.62
CA VAL A 235 -0.18 15.24 8.58
C VAL A 235 -1.68 15.53 8.47
N CYS A 236 -2.51 14.49 8.36
CA CYS A 236 -3.96 14.65 8.27
C CYS A 236 -4.56 15.29 9.55
N ALA A 237 -4.10 14.87 10.72
CA ALA A 237 -4.55 15.44 11.99
C ALA A 237 -4.15 16.92 12.12
N GLY A 238 -2.93 17.27 11.69
CA GLY A 238 -2.46 18.66 11.68
C GLY A 238 -3.28 19.54 10.74
N LEU A 239 -3.58 19.07 9.54
CA LEU A 239 -4.44 19.78 8.57
C LEU A 239 -5.87 19.95 9.09
N ALA A 240 -6.42 18.91 9.70
CA ALA A 240 -7.76 18.93 10.29
C ALA A 240 -7.83 19.62 11.65
N ARG A 241 -6.69 20.00 12.24
CA ARG A 241 -6.56 20.57 13.59
C ARG A 241 -7.23 19.71 14.67
N VAL A 242 -7.05 18.40 14.57
CA VAL A 242 -7.58 17.41 15.51
C VAL A 242 -6.44 16.56 16.08
N ASP A 243 -6.71 15.93 17.22
CA ASP A 243 -5.76 14.97 17.80
C ASP A 243 -5.65 13.71 16.92
N PRO A 244 -4.44 13.19 16.65
CA PRO A 244 -4.21 11.97 15.87
C PRO A 244 -5.03 10.77 16.36
N ALA A 245 -5.18 10.59 17.66
CA ALA A 245 -5.97 9.51 18.23
C ALA A 245 -7.46 9.62 17.89
N SER A 246 -7.99 10.84 17.75
CA SER A 246 -9.36 11.08 17.30
C SER A 246 -9.58 10.69 15.85
N LEU A 247 -8.58 10.92 14.99
CA LEU A 247 -8.59 10.49 13.60
C LEU A 247 -8.58 8.97 13.50
N VAL A 248 -7.70 8.31 14.25
CA VAL A 248 -7.60 6.84 14.29
C VAL A 248 -8.89 6.19 14.75
N LYS A 249 -9.56 6.71 15.77
CA LYS A 249 -10.86 6.21 16.24
C LYS A 249 -11.92 6.22 15.13
N ARG A 250 -11.81 7.14 14.17
CA ARG A 250 -12.72 7.24 13.03
C ARG A 250 -12.43 6.22 11.94
N THR A 251 -11.15 5.97 11.67
CA THR A 251 -10.72 5.03 10.63
C THR A 251 -10.76 3.58 11.11
N LEU A 252 -10.85 3.34 12.42
CA LEU A 252 -10.81 2.01 13.04
C LEU A 252 -11.89 1.07 12.48
N LEU A 253 -13.16 1.43 12.58
CA LEU A 253 -14.25 0.57 12.15
C LEU A 253 -14.27 0.35 10.63
N PRO A 254 -14.13 1.38 9.78
CA PRO A 254 -14.00 1.20 8.34
C PRO A 254 -12.86 0.26 7.93
N SER A 255 -11.70 0.40 8.56
CA SER A 255 -10.52 -0.42 8.24
C SER A 255 -10.68 -1.88 8.68
N ILE A 256 -11.30 -2.13 9.83
CA ILE A 256 -11.62 -3.50 10.28
C ILE A 256 -12.63 -4.15 9.32
N CYS A 257 -13.69 -3.45 8.93
CA CYS A 257 -14.66 -3.96 7.97
C CYS A 257 -14.01 -4.26 6.61
N ALA A 258 -13.10 -3.40 6.16
CA ALA A 258 -12.33 -3.63 4.95
C ALA A 258 -11.43 -4.86 5.08
N LEU A 259 -10.72 -5.04 6.20
CA LEU A 259 -9.87 -6.21 6.43
C LEU A 259 -10.66 -7.51 6.42
N ILE A 260 -11.82 -7.53 7.06
CA ILE A 260 -12.73 -8.68 7.04
C ILE A 260 -13.19 -8.96 5.60
N SER A 261 -13.55 -7.94 4.84
CA SER A 261 -13.99 -8.12 3.45
C SER A 261 -12.88 -8.66 2.54
N VAL A 262 -11.64 -8.23 2.73
CA VAL A 262 -10.46 -8.78 2.01
C VAL A 262 -10.28 -10.26 2.35
N TYR A 263 -10.33 -10.60 3.63
CA TYR A 263 -10.20 -11.98 4.08
C TYR A 263 -11.28 -12.88 3.45
N LEU A 264 -12.53 -12.44 3.50
CA LEU A 264 -13.65 -13.20 2.92
C LEU A 264 -13.53 -13.33 1.41
N SER A 265 -13.12 -12.26 0.72
CA SER A 265 -12.95 -12.25 -0.74
C SER A 265 -11.82 -13.16 -1.24
N LEU A 266 -10.76 -13.38 -0.45
CA LEU A 266 -9.61 -14.17 -0.85
C LEU A 266 -9.71 -15.65 -0.43
N PHE A 267 -10.43 -15.97 0.65
CA PHE A 267 -10.39 -17.31 1.24
C PHE A 267 -11.76 -17.97 1.42
N VAL A 268 -12.86 -17.25 1.19
CA VAL A 268 -14.21 -17.81 1.36
C VAL A 268 -14.99 -17.82 0.03
N PHE A 269 -14.79 -16.83 -0.83
CA PHE A 269 -15.43 -16.69 -2.14
C PHE A 269 -14.44 -16.85 -3.29
#